data_6d494eb571426e3bd89c90afca48b45f
#
_entry.id   6d494eb571426e3bd89c90afca48b45f
#
_cell.length_a   1.000
_cell.length_b   1.000
_cell.length_c   1.000
_cell.angle_alpha   90.00
_cell.angle_beta   90.00
_cell.angle_gamma   90.00
#
_symmetry.space_group_name_H-M   'P 1'
#
loop_
_entity.id
_entity.type
_entity.pdbx_description
1 polymer ?
#
loop_
_entity_poly.entity_id
_entity_poly.type
_entity_poly.pdbx_seq_one_letter_code
_entity_poly.pdbx_strand_id
1 'polypeptide(L)'
;MSEQTNKYRDLTQSISTGLSPLRTSTPEVMKSFSELGRAATANGVLDAKTKELIAMALSVAARCDPCIGFHAKALVKLGATRQELDETLGVTTYMGGGPSLMYAANAVAAFDEFAKASAAKTA
;
A
#
# COMPACT_ATOMS: atom_id res chain seq x y z
N MET A 1 -16.10 -21.55 -3.01
CA MET A 1 -15.85 -20.56 -1.97
C MET A 1 -14.36 -20.21 -1.94
N SER A 2 -14.04 -18.96 -2.13
CA SER A 2 -12.65 -18.55 -2.14
C SER A 2 -12.12 -18.39 -0.72
N GLU A 3 -10.93 -18.91 -0.47
CA GLU A 3 -10.26 -18.71 0.80
C GLU A 3 -9.77 -17.28 0.93
N GLN A 4 -9.84 -16.76 2.15
CA GLN A 4 -9.22 -15.47 2.50
C GLN A 4 -7.71 -15.66 2.50
N THR A 5 -7.00 -14.96 1.62
CA THR A 5 -5.53 -15.00 1.65
C THR A 5 -5.03 -14.00 2.69
N ASN A 6 -3.86 -14.29 3.26
CA ASN A 6 -3.21 -13.43 4.24
C ASN A 6 -1.80 -13.00 3.79
N LYS A 7 -1.50 -13.17 2.51
CA LYS A 7 -0.15 -12.93 1.99
C LYS A 7 0.38 -11.54 2.33
N TYR A 8 -0.39 -10.49 2.03
CA TYR A 8 0.05 -9.11 2.27
C TYR A 8 -0.14 -8.68 3.72
N ARG A 9 -1.16 -9.22 4.40
CA ARG A 9 -1.33 -8.99 5.83
C ARG A 9 -0.15 -9.56 6.60
N ASP A 10 0.25 -10.78 6.28
CA ASP A 10 1.41 -11.42 6.92
C ASP A 10 2.70 -10.72 6.55
N LEU A 11 2.86 -10.33 5.29
CA LEU A 11 4.06 -9.62 4.83
C LEU A 11 4.23 -8.28 5.54
N THR A 12 3.18 -7.46 5.61
CA THR A 12 3.26 -6.17 6.28
C THR A 12 3.51 -6.32 7.78
N GLN A 13 2.92 -7.33 8.41
CA GLN A 13 3.17 -7.62 9.82
C GLN A 13 4.62 -8.05 10.03
N SER A 14 5.14 -8.90 9.16
CA SER A 14 6.53 -9.37 9.22
C SER A 14 7.51 -8.21 9.08
N ILE A 15 7.26 -7.30 8.15
CA ILE A 15 8.11 -6.12 7.97
C ILE A 15 8.07 -5.22 9.20
N SER A 16 6.86 -4.95 9.73
CA SER A 16 6.71 -4.11 10.93
C SER A 16 7.50 -4.69 12.11
N THR A 17 7.41 -6.01 12.30
CA THR A 17 8.17 -6.71 13.34
C THR A 17 9.67 -6.63 13.07
N GLY A 18 10.07 -6.84 11.80
CA GLY A 18 11.48 -6.79 11.38
C GLY A 18 12.13 -5.42 11.53
N LEU A 19 11.34 -4.35 11.50
CA LEU A 19 11.85 -2.98 11.70
C LEU A 19 12.06 -2.63 13.17
N SER A 20 11.55 -3.44 14.10
CA SER A 20 11.65 -3.16 15.54
C SER A 20 13.10 -2.93 16.00
N PRO A 21 14.11 -3.75 15.59
CA PRO A 21 15.48 -3.48 15.96
C PRO A 21 16.00 -2.10 15.52
N LEU A 22 15.56 -1.63 14.35
CA LEU A 22 15.96 -0.32 13.84
C LEU A 22 15.31 0.81 14.64
N ARG A 23 14.07 0.62 15.10
CA ARG A 23 13.42 1.59 15.98
C ARG A 23 14.18 1.76 17.28
N THR A 24 14.81 0.69 17.76
CA THR A 24 15.62 0.72 18.97
C THR A 24 17.00 1.33 18.71
N SER A 25 17.67 0.94 17.60
CA SER A 25 19.06 1.33 17.35
C SER A 25 19.19 2.70 16.68
N THR A 26 18.20 3.10 15.86
CA THR A 26 18.20 4.38 15.15
C THR A 26 16.84 5.10 15.28
N PRO A 27 16.44 5.44 16.54
CA PRO A 27 15.09 5.97 16.77
C PRO A 27 14.81 7.28 16.05
N GLU A 28 15.80 8.16 15.95
CA GLU A 28 15.60 9.45 15.30
C GLU A 28 15.37 9.30 13.79
N VAL A 29 16.07 8.39 13.14
CA VAL A 29 15.88 8.11 11.71
C VAL A 29 14.47 7.56 11.48
N MET A 30 14.07 6.57 12.27
CA MET A 30 12.77 5.94 12.12
C MET A 30 11.63 6.91 12.40
N LYS A 31 11.78 7.74 13.42
CA LYS A 31 10.80 8.78 13.75
C LYS A 31 10.70 9.81 12.62
N SER A 32 11.83 10.26 12.10
CA SER A 32 11.86 11.24 11.02
C SER A 32 11.20 10.70 9.76
N PHE A 33 11.42 9.42 9.43
CA PHE A 33 10.79 8.80 8.28
C PHE A 33 9.27 8.71 8.45
N SER A 34 8.80 8.32 9.65
CA SER A 34 7.37 8.25 9.94
C SER A 34 6.71 9.62 9.84
N GLU A 35 7.38 10.65 10.35
CA GLU A 35 6.89 12.03 10.27
C GLU A 35 6.85 12.53 8.83
N LEU A 36 7.87 12.19 8.03
CA LEU A 36 7.90 12.51 6.60
C LEU A 36 6.69 11.89 5.89
N GLY A 37 6.44 10.61 6.13
CA GLY A 37 5.31 9.92 5.51
C GLY A 37 3.98 10.57 5.89
N ARG A 38 3.79 10.87 7.17
CA ARG A 38 2.57 11.52 7.65
C ARG A 38 2.37 12.90 7.00
N ALA A 39 3.43 13.69 6.95
CA ALA A 39 3.35 15.03 6.37
C ALA A 39 3.08 14.97 4.85
N ALA A 40 3.75 14.05 4.17
CA ALA A 40 3.64 13.93 2.71
C ALA A 40 2.25 13.45 2.27
N THR A 41 1.58 12.62 3.08
CA THR A 41 0.29 12.01 2.72
C THR A 41 -0.91 12.73 3.37
N ALA A 42 -0.68 13.79 4.13
CA ALA A 42 -1.77 14.55 4.75
C ALA A 42 -2.62 15.25 3.67
N ASN A 43 -3.90 15.49 3.98
CA ASN A 43 -4.78 16.23 3.08
C ASN A 43 -4.22 17.64 2.81
N GLY A 44 -4.21 18.00 1.54
CA GLY A 44 -3.79 19.31 1.07
C GLY A 44 -4.61 19.65 -0.16
N VAL A 45 -4.00 20.32 -1.13
CA VAL A 45 -4.64 20.54 -2.45
C VAL A 45 -4.98 19.18 -3.07
N LEU A 46 -4.09 18.20 -2.91
CA LEU A 46 -4.41 16.80 -3.21
C LEU A 46 -4.86 16.15 -1.90
N ASP A 47 -5.96 15.41 -1.95
CA ASP A 47 -6.43 14.74 -0.75
C ASP A 47 -5.58 13.50 -0.43
N ALA A 48 -5.74 12.97 0.77
CA ALA A 48 -4.98 11.81 1.24
C ALA A 48 -5.18 10.59 0.34
N LYS A 49 -6.39 10.37 -0.15
CA LYS A 49 -6.69 9.23 -1.03
C LYS A 49 -5.91 9.34 -2.34
N THR A 50 -5.90 10.52 -2.96
CA THR A 50 -5.13 10.78 -4.18
C THR A 50 -3.65 10.53 -3.94
N LYS A 51 -3.13 11.02 -2.82
CA LYS A 51 -1.72 10.83 -2.47
C LYS A 51 -1.38 9.36 -2.26
N GLU A 52 -2.29 8.58 -1.66
CA GLU A 52 -2.08 7.15 -1.49
C GLU A 52 -2.16 6.38 -2.82
N LEU A 53 -2.97 6.84 -3.77
CA LEU A 53 -2.97 6.25 -5.12
C LEU A 53 -1.63 6.52 -5.81
N ILE A 54 -1.08 7.72 -5.66
CA ILE A 54 0.26 8.04 -6.18
C ILE A 54 1.31 7.14 -5.53
N ALA A 55 1.23 6.98 -4.20
CA ALA A 55 2.17 6.12 -3.46
C ALA A 55 2.08 4.67 -3.94
N MET A 56 0.88 4.18 -4.21
CA MET A 56 0.69 2.84 -4.76
C MET A 56 1.32 2.71 -6.15
N ALA A 57 1.12 3.69 -7.01
CA ALA A 57 1.71 3.69 -8.35
C ALA A 57 3.24 3.59 -8.26
N LEU A 58 3.85 4.37 -7.37
CA LEU A 58 5.29 4.36 -7.16
C LEU A 58 5.77 3.04 -6.54
N SER A 59 4.97 2.45 -5.65
CA SER A 59 5.28 1.16 -5.03
C SER A 59 5.34 0.04 -6.08
N VAL A 60 4.40 0.05 -7.01
CA VAL A 60 4.36 -0.91 -8.14
C VAL A 60 5.56 -0.68 -9.05
N ALA A 61 5.83 0.56 -9.44
CA ALA A 61 6.94 0.89 -10.32
C ALA A 61 8.29 0.55 -9.67
N ALA A 62 8.42 0.73 -8.37
CA ALA A 62 9.63 0.40 -7.62
C ALA A 62 9.73 -1.09 -7.27
N ARG A 63 8.71 -1.88 -7.57
CA ARG A 63 8.67 -3.33 -7.32
C ARG A 63 8.86 -3.66 -5.84
N CYS A 64 8.11 -2.97 -4.97
CA CYS A 64 8.23 -3.12 -3.53
C CYS A 64 6.95 -3.76 -2.98
N ASP A 65 6.94 -5.08 -2.79
CA ASP A 65 5.77 -5.79 -2.28
C ASP A 65 5.33 -5.32 -0.90
N PRO A 66 6.23 -5.10 0.07
CA PRO A 66 5.79 -4.53 1.36
C PRO A 66 5.14 -3.15 1.20
N CYS A 67 5.69 -2.30 0.35
CA CYS A 67 5.11 -0.98 0.07
C CYS A 67 3.70 -1.13 -0.49
N ILE A 68 3.53 -2.04 -1.46
CA ILE A 68 2.23 -2.36 -2.05
C ILE A 68 1.25 -2.75 -0.95
N GLY A 69 1.68 -3.61 -0.02
CA GLY A 69 0.83 -4.05 1.09
C GLY A 69 0.40 -2.90 1.99
N PHE A 70 1.35 -2.07 2.42
CA PHE A 70 1.04 -0.95 3.31
C PHE A 70 0.12 0.08 2.64
N HIS A 71 0.35 0.40 1.37
CA HIS A 71 -0.48 1.38 0.67
C HIS A 71 -1.84 0.81 0.26
N ALA A 72 -1.93 -0.50 -0.01
CA ALA A 72 -3.22 -1.16 -0.21
C ALA A 72 -4.09 -1.05 1.05
N LYS A 73 -3.50 -1.31 2.21
CA LYS A 73 -4.19 -1.16 3.49
C LYS A 73 -4.68 0.27 3.70
N ALA A 74 -3.83 1.25 3.43
CA ALA A 74 -4.19 2.67 3.56
C ALA A 74 -5.33 3.05 2.61
N LEU A 75 -5.27 2.59 1.36
CA LEU A 75 -6.32 2.87 0.37
C LEU A 75 -7.67 2.31 0.78
N VAL A 76 -7.70 1.09 1.29
CA VAL A 76 -8.94 0.49 1.79
C VAL A 76 -9.50 1.32 2.95
N LYS A 77 -8.64 1.72 3.88
CA LYS A 77 -9.04 2.53 5.03
C LYS A 77 -9.60 3.90 4.59
N LEU A 78 -9.05 4.48 3.54
CA LEU A 78 -9.48 5.79 3.01
C LEU A 78 -10.71 5.69 2.10
N GLY A 79 -11.23 4.50 1.88
CA GLY A 79 -12.42 4.30 1.07
C GLY A 79 -12.19 4.35 -0.43
N ALA A 80 -10.95 4.14 -0.88
CA ALA A 80 -10.68 4.06 -2.31
C ALA A 80 -11.45 2.90 -2.93
N THR A 81 -11.92 3.11 -4.16
CA THR A 81 -12.60 2.05 -4.90
C THR A 81 -11.60 1.24 -5.70
N ARG A 82 -11.99 0.01 -6.04
CA ARG A 82 -11.19 -0.85 -6.90
C ARG A 82 -10.98 -0.18 -8.26
N GLN A 83 -11.98 0.52 -8.78
CA GLN A 83 -11.87 1.21 -10.06
C GLN A 83 -10.84 2.34 -10.01
N GLU A 84 -10.78 3.08 -8.91
CA GLU A 84 -9.75 4.10 -8.73
C GLU A 84 -8.35 3.50 -8.73
N LEU A 85 -8.19 2.37 -8.06
CA LEU A 85 -6.94 1.63 -8.09
C LEU A 85 -6.61 1.16 -9.51
N ASP A 86 -7.57 0.54 -10.19
CA ASP A 86 -7.36 -0.02 -11.53
C ASP A 86 -6.91 1.05 -12.52
N GLU A 87 -7.52 2.23 -12.49
CA GLU A 87 -7.14 3.32 -13.39
C GLU A 87 -5.74 3.86 -13.06
N THR A 88 -5.41 3.93 -11.78
CA THR A 88 -4.05 4.29 -11.34
C THR A 88 -3.03 3.29 -11.88
N LEU A 89 -3.34 2.00 -11.78
CA LEU A 89 -2.46 0.94 -12.28
C LEU A 89 -2.31 0.98 -13.80
N GLY A 90 -3.34 1.45 -14.51
CA GLY A 90 -3.24 1.67 -15.95
C GLY A 90 -2.16 2.68 -16.31
N VAL A 91 -2.11 3.80 -15.59
CA VAL A 91 -1.06 4.81 -15.79
C VAL A 91 0.30 4.25 -15.42
N THR A 92 0.37 3.52 -14.31
CA THR A 92 1.62 2.89 -13.86
C THR A 92 2.18 1.93 -14.92
N THR A 93 1.29 1.14 -15.51
CA THR A 93 1.65 0.17 -16.57
C THR A 93 2.14 0.89 -17.82
N TYR A 94 1.45 1.95 -18.23
CA TYR A 94 1.86 2.75 -19.38
C TYR A 94 3.28 3.28 -19.21
N MET A 95 3.59 3.81 -18.03
CA MET A 95 4.90 4.42 -17.78
C MET A 95 5.99 3.39 -17.49
N GLY A 96 5.65 2.30 -16.82
CA GLY A 96 6.63 1.32 -16.33
C GLY A 96 6.78 0.06 -17.18
N GLY A 97 5.86 -0.18 -18.10
CA GLY A 97 5.93 -1.33 -19.00
C GLY A 97 5.58 -2.66 -18.34
N GLY A 98 6.01 -3.75 -18.97
CA GLY A 98 5.68 -5.12 -18.55
C GLY A 98 5.93 -5.44 -17.08
N PRO A 99 7.10 -5.11 -16.53
CA PRO A 99 7.34 -5.37 -15.10
C PRO A 99 6.34 -4.69 -14.18
N SER A 100 5.94 -3.46 -14.50
CA SER A 100 4.91 -2.77 -13.72
C SER A 100 3.55 -3.44 -13.85
N LEU A 101 3.23 -3.96 -15.04
CA LEU A 101 1.98 -4.71 -15.23
C LEU A 101 1.96 -5.96 -14.34
N MET A 102 3.07 -6.68 -14.26
CA MET A 102 3.16 -7.86 -13.39
C MET A 102 2.96 -7.49 -11.94
N TYR A 103 3.59 -6.41 -11.47
CA TYR A 103 3.42 -5.95 -10.10
C TYR A 103 2.05 -5.32 -9.86
N ALA A 104 1.38 -4.80 -10.90
CA ALA A 104 0.01 -4.32 -10.78
C ALA A 104 -0.93 -5.44 -10.31
N ALA A 105 -0.70 -6.67 -10.77
CA ALA A 105 -1.46 -7.83 -10.29
C ALA A 105 -1.31 -8.02 -8.79
N ASN A 106 -0.11 -7.76 -8.25
CA ASN A 106 0.14 -7.84 -6.81
C ASN A 106 -0.64 -6.75 -6.06
N ALA A 107 -0.72 -5.55 -6.61
CA ALA A 107 -1.46 -4.45 -6.00
C ALA A 107 -2.96 -4.77 -5.92
N VAL A 108 -3.51 -5.35 -6.98
CA VAL A 108 -4.92 -5.79 -7.01
C VAL A 108 -5.15 -6.85 -5.92
N ALA A 109 -4.27 -7.85 -5.85
CA ALA A 109 -4.39 -8.91 -4.85
C ALA A 109 -4.32 -8.36 -3.42
N ALA A 110 -3.39 -7.45 -3.17
CA ALA A 110 -3.23 -6.83 -1.85
C ALA A 110 -4.48 -6.01 -1.47
N PHE A 111 -4.96 -5.20 -2.39
CA PHE A 111 -6.16 -4.39 -2.15
C PHE A 111 -7.36 -5.28 -1.82
N ASP A 112 -7.60 -6.32 -2.62
CA ASP A 112 -8.73 -7.23 -2.39
C ASP A 112 -8.60 -7.95 -1.05
N GLU A 113 -7.38 -8.32 -0.66
CA GLU A 113 -7.13 -8.97 0.62
C GLU A 113 -7.52 -8.06 1.78
N PHE A 114 -7.05 -6.80 1.79
CA PHE A 114 -7.38 -5.84 2.84
C PHE A 114 -8.85 -5.43 2.81
N ALA A 115 -9.45 -5.33 1.63
CA ALA A 115 -10.88 -5.02 1.50
C ALA A 115 -11.74 -6.11 2.12
N LYS A 116 -11.42 -7.38 1.88
CA LYS A 116 -12.11 -8.51 2.49
C LYS A 116 -11.95 -8.54 4.00
N ALA A 117 -10.75 -8.28 4.49
CA ALA A 117 -10.48 -8.23 5.93
C ALA A 117 -11.26 -7.12 6.61
N SER A 118 -11.36 -5.95 5.97
CA SER A 118 -12.13 -4.82 6.48
C SER A 118 -13.63 -5.14 6.54
N ALA A 119 -14.18 -5.74 5.47
CA ALA A 119 -15.58 -6.15 5.42
C ALA A 119 -15.89 -7.19 6.51
N ALA A 120 -14.98 -8.15 6.73
CA ALA A 120 -15.16 -9.17 7.76
C ALA A 120 -15.24 -8.57 9.16
N LYS A 121 -14.49 -7.49 9.44
CA LYS A 121 -14.50 -6.82 10.74
C LYS A 121 -15.81 -6.07 11.01
N THR A 122 -16.50 -5.63 9.95
CA THR A 122 -17.74 -4.88 10.10
C THR A 122 -18.98 -5.76 10.01
N ALA A 123 -18.81 -6.99 9.65
CA ALA A 123 -19.91 -7.98 9.61
C ALA A 123 -20.17 -8.63 10.99
#